data_fc8dbbeb98eda1e79655fc6031f9dfaa
#
_entry.id   fc8dbbeb98eda1e79655fc6031f9dfaa
#
_cell.length_a   1.000
_cell.length_b   1.000
_cell.length_c   1.000
_cell.angle_alpha   90.00
_cell.angle_beta   90.00
_cell.angle_gamma   90.00
#
_symmetry.space_group_name_H-M   'P 1'
#
loop_
_entity.id
_entity.type
_entity.pdbx_description
1 polymer ?
#
loop_
_entity_poly.entity_id
_entity_poly.type
_entity_poly.pdbx_seq_one_letter_code
_entity_poly.pdbx_strand_id
1 'polypeptide(L)' 'MSKYNQLWEFIQKDGRAMIVLTFDEIHKIAGIEIDHSFLNFKKELTQYGYQVGKISLKERTVVFNKLD' A
#
# COMPACT_ATOMS: atom_id res chain seq x y z
N MET A 1 -15.50 6.27 0.50
CA MET A 1 -14.11 6.40 0.93
C MET A 1 -13.52 5.02 1.20
N SER A 2 -12.27 4.86 0.83
CA SER A 2 -11.56 3.60 1.04
C SER A 2 -11.03 3.51 2.46
N LYS A 3 -11.09 2.32 3.05
CA LYS A 3 -10.50 2.10 4.37
C LYS A 3 -8.98 2.15 4.35
N TYR A 4 -8.38 2.16 3.16
CA TYR A 4 -6.92 2.27 3.00
C TYR A 4 -6.48 3.68 2.59
N ASN A 5 -7.38 4.65 2.65
CA ASN A 5 -7.08 5.99 2.18
C ASN A 5 -5.85 6.61 2.86
N GLN A 6 -5.71 6.41 4.17
CA GLN A 6 -4.57 6.95 4.89
C GLN A 6 -3.25 6.33 4.41
N LEU A 7 -3.28 5.04 4.06
CA LEU A 7 -2.10 4.36 3.53
C LEU A 7 -1.74 4.93 2.15
N TRP A 8 -2.75 5.11 1.29
CA TRP A 8 -2.50 5.65 -0.05
C TRP A 8 -1.90 7.05 0.02
N GLU A 9 -2.40 7.89 0.91
CA GLU A 9 -1.87 9.24 1.08
C GLU A 9 -0.45 9.23 1.62
N PHE A 10 -0.15 8.32 2.54
CA PHE A 10 1.21 8.17 3.07
C PHE A 10 2.18 7.82 1.95
N ILE A 11 1.81 6.87 1.10
CA ILE A 11 2.66 6.43 -0.01
C ILE A 11 2.87 7.58 -1.00
N GLN A 12 1.81 8.30 -1.31
CA GLN A 12 1.90 9.43 -2.24
C GLN A 12 2.84 10.51 -1.72
N LYS A 13 2.76 10.81 -0.42
CA LYS A 13 3.62 11.83 0.19
C LYS A 13 5.08 11.41 0.24
N ASP A 14 5.34 10.10 0.41
CA ASP A 14 6.70 9.59 0.44
C ASP A 14 7.42 9.88 -0.88
N GLY A 15 6.76 9.62 -1.99
CA GLY A 15 7.25 10.00 -3.32
C GLY A 15 8.37 9.15 -3.88
N ARG A 16 8.87 8.16 -3.16
CA ARG A 16 9.96 7.32 -3.68
C ARG A 16 9.48 6.45 -4.83
N ALA A 17 10.42 6.07 -5.70
CA ALA A 17 10.09 5.21 -6.84
C ALA A 17 9.63 3.83 -6.40
N MET A 18 10.19 3.32 -5.31
CA MET A 18 9.80 2.04 -4.75
C MET A 18 9.75 2.16 -3.22
N ILE A 19 8.64 1.67 -2.66
CA ILE A 19 8.43 1.70 -1.21
C ILE A 19 8.11 0.29 -0.77
N VAL A 20 8.82 -0.20 0.25
CA VAL A 20 8.56 -1.52 0.83
C VAL A 20 8.08 -1.32 2.26
N LEU A 21 6.89 -1.83 2.56
CA LEU A 21 6.31 -1.73 3.89
C LEU A 21 6.00 -3.13 4.41
N THR A 22 6.23 -3.33 5.71
CA THR A 22 5.82 -4.57 6.36
C THR A 22 4.31 -4.51 6.64
N PHE A 23 3.70 -5.68 6.88
CA PHE A 23 2.29 -5.72 7.25
C PHE A 23 2.03 -4.92 8.53
N ASP A 24 2.99 -4.96 9.50
CA ASP A 24 2.86 -4.20 10.74
C ASP A 24 2.89 -2.70 10.46
N GLU A 25 3.75 -2.26 9.56
CA GLU A 25 3.82 -0.85 9.18
C GLU A 25 2.53 -0.41 8.51
N ILE A 26 1.99 -1.24 7.62
CA ILE A 26 0.73 -0.97 6.96
C ILE A 26 -0.39 -0.84 7.99
N HIS A 27 -0.42 -1.76 8.97
CA HIS A 27 -1.41 -1.71 10.02
C HIS A 27 -1.36 -0.40 10.80
N LYS A 28 -0.15 0.05 11.14
CA LYS A 28 0.02 1.30 11.88
C LYS A 28 -0.41 2.51 11.07
N ILE A 29 -0.07 2.53 9.79
CA ILE A 29 -0.39 3.66 8.92
C ILE A 29 -1.86 3.70 8.57
N ALA A 30 -2.42 2.57 8.20
CA ALA A 30 -3.83 2.48 7.78
C ALA A 30 -4.80 2.42 8.95
N GLY A 31 -4.32 2.00 10.12
CA GLY A 31 -5.18 1.81 11.28
C GLY A 31 -5.98 0.53 11.24
N ILE A 32 -5.77 -0.31 10.25
CA ILE A 32 -6.47 -1.60 10.08
C ILE A 32 -5.49 -2.63 9.57
N GLU A 33 -5.78 -3.89 9.83
CA GLU A 33 -4.93 -4.96 9.32
C GLU A 33 -5.20 -5.21 7.85
N ILE A 34 -4.15 -5.63 7.15
CA ILE A 34 -4.28 -6.03 5.75
C ILE A 34 -5.06 -7.35 5.69
N ASP A 35 -6.02 -7.43 4.79
CA ASP A 35 -6.85 -8.63 4.63
C ASP A 35 -7.18 -8.83 3.14
N HIS A 36 -8.13 -9.74 2.85
CA HIS A 36 -8.51 -10.02 1.45
C HIS A 36 -9.01 -8.80 0.71
N SER A 37 -9.62 -7.86 1.42
CA SER A 37 -10.16 -6.66 0.77
C SER A 37 -9.05 -5.77 0.21
N PHE A 38 -7.81 -5.91 0.70
CA PHE A 38 -6.68 -5.16 0.17
C PHE A 38 -6.54 -5.39 -1.34
N LEU A 39 -6.75 -6.62 -1.78
CA LEU A 39 -6.63 -6.96 -3.20
C LEU A 39 -7.69 -6.25 -4.05
N ASN A 40 -8.84 -5.95 -3.44
CA ASN A 40 -9.90 -5.20 -4.13
C ASN A 40 -9.61 -3.71 -4.16
N PHE A 41 -8.99 -3.19 -3.09
CA PHE A 41 -8.75 -1.75 -2.97
C PHE A 41 -7.44 -1.29 -3.58
N LYS A 42 -6.53 -2.21 -3.90
CA LYS A 42 -5.22 -1.83 -4.43
C LYS A 42 -5.30 -1.02 -5.73
N LYS A 43 -6.38 -1.19 -6.48
CA LYS A 43 -6.58 -0.44 -7.73
C LYS A 43 -6.72 1.06 -7.47
N GLU A 44 -7.19 1.43 -6.29
CA GLU A 44 -7.35 2.84 -5.94
C GLU A 44 -6.01 3.56 -5.89
N LEU A 45 -4.96 2.82 -5.57
CA LEU A 45 -3.63 3.40 -5.43
C LEU A 45 -3.13 4.00 -6.74
N THR A 46 -3.60 3.49 -7.88
CA THR A 46 -3.19 4.04 -9.18
C THR A 46 -3.61 5.51 -9.32
N GLN A 47 -4.67 5.92 -8.65
CA GLN A 47 -5.12 7.31 -8.66
C GLN A 47 -4.15 8.20 -7.88
N TYR A 48 -3.32 7.62 -7.04
CA TYR A 48 -2.32 8.33 -6.26
C TYR A 48 -0.93 8.27 -6.92
N GLY A 49 -0.84 7.67 -8.10
CA GLY A 49 0.41 7.60 -8.84
C GLY A 49 1.30 6.42 -8.48
N TYR A 50 0.74 5.40 -7.84
CA TYR A 50 1.47 4.20 -7.44
C TYR A 50 0.69 2.95 -7.78
N GLN A 51 1.35 1.82 -7.73
CA GLN A 51 0.70 0.52 -7.89
C GLN A 51 1.31 -0.47 -6.91
N VAL A 52 0.52 -1.47 -6.53
CA VAL A 52 1.01 -2.56 -5.68
C VAL A 52 1.80 -3.51 -6.56
N GLY A 53 3.04 -3.75 -6.18
CA GLY A 53 3.90 -4.72 -6.85
C GLY A 53 3.83 -6.07 -6.18
N LYS A 54 4.95 -6.52 -5.63
CA LYS A 54 5.02 -7.84 -5.01
C LYS A 54 4.47 -7.83 -3.59
N ILE A 55 3.69 -8.85 -3.26
CA ILE A 55 3.24 -9.11 -1.90
C ILE A 55 3.91 -10.40 -1.45
N SER A 56 4.68 -10.35 -0.37
CA SER A 56 5.33 -11.53 0.18
C SER A 56 4.70 -11.91 1.51
N LEU A 57 4.01 -13.04 1.51
CA LEU A 57 3.42 -13.56 2.75
C LEU A 57 4.49 -14.10 3.67
N LYS A 58 5.56 -14.63 3.09
CA LYS A 58 6.66 -15.18 3.86
C LYS A 58 7.39 -14.11 4.66
N GLU A 59 7.67 -12.99 4.01
CA GLU A 59 8.37 -11.88 4.64
C GLU A 59 7.43 -10.85 5.26
N ARG A 60 6.14 -11.00 4.95
CA ARG A 60 5.09 -10.11 5.44
C ARG A 60 5.35 -8.66 5.00
N THR A 61 5.64 -8.50 3.71
CA THR A 61 5.93 -7.20 3.11
C THR A 61 5.11 -6.99 1.85
N VAL A 62 4.93 -5.71 1.52
CA VAL A 62 4.29 -5.29 0.27
C VAL A 62 5.17 -4.26 -0.39
N VAL A 63 5.40 -4.41 -1.68
CA VAL A 63 6.17 -3.46 -2.48
C VAL A 63 5.21 -2.56 -3.25
N PHE A 64 5.43 -1.26 -3.17
CA PHE A 64 4.67 -0.26 -3.92
C PHE A 64 5.60 0.41 -4.91
N ASN A 65 5.20 0.46 -6.18
CA ASN A 65 6.01 1.05 -7.24
C ASN A 65 5.33 2.30 -7.79
N LYS A 66 6.11 3.35 -7.97
CA LYS A 66 5.59 4.59 -8.55
C LYS A 66 5.28 4.40 -10.02
N LEU A 67 4.14 4.90 -10.45
CA LEU A 67 3.77 4.90 -11.85
C LEU A 67 4.45 6.08 -12.55
N ASP A 68 4.88 5.85 -13.78
CA ASP A 68 5.52 6.92 -14.56
C ASP A 68 4.48 7.82 -15.21
#